data_ac0134c195cfba3ad2463f6bb038f8d9
#
_entry.id   ac0134c195cfba3ad2463f6bb038f8d9
#
_cell.length_a   1.000
_cell.length_b   1.000
_cell.length_c   1.000
_cell.angle_alpha   90.00
_cell.angle_beta   90.00
_cell.angle_gamma   90.00
#
_symmetry.space_group_name_H-M   'P 1'
#
loop_
_entity.id
_entity.type
_entity.pdbx_description
1 polymer ?
#
loop_
_entity_poly.entity_id
_entity_poly.type
_entity_poly.pdbx_seq_one_letter_code
_entity_poly.pdbx_strand_id
1 'polypeptide(L)'
;MDSKEDMMKLTIGNNIRTLRRKADMTQEELAAQIGVSCQSVSRWEQGTTYPDMELLPVLAGLFGVTVDTLLGMPDIEKERKADEAFDALRRESMKAEIDSAAVIPLIREIRNNFIDCDGVWRLWTEGNYRCYRHPEILSEVRLLAEAYKKRHINDIHLVETMAYVEDEAHIDEFFEKYTLPY
;
A
#
# COMPACT_ATOMS: atom_id res chain seq x y z
N MET A 1 -23.93 -13.05 8.86
CA MET A 1 -22.79 -12.59 9.69
C MET A 1 -22.00 -11.67 8.78
N ASP A 2 -21.87 -10.43 9.17
CA ASP A 2 -21.51 -9.34 8.27
C ASP A 2 -19.99 -9.32 8.01
N SER A 3 -19.58 -9.67 6.81
CA SER A 3 -18.17 -9.73 6.38
C SER A 3 -17.40 -8.40 6.58
N LYS A 4 -18.09 -7.26 6.62
CA LYS A 4 -17.49 -5.94 6.88
C LYS A 4 -17.10 -5.73 8.34
N GLU A 5 -17.91 -6.17 9.29
CA GLU A 5 -17.62 -6.03 10.71
C GLU A 5 -16.43 -6.90 11.12
N ASP A 6 -16.35 -8.13 10.61
CA ASP A 6 -15.23 -9.02 10.87
C ASP A 6 -13.93 -8.51 10.21
N MET A 7 -13.99 -7.92 9.01
CA MET A 7 -12.85 -7.27 8.38
C MET A 7 -12.34 -6.07 9.18
N MET A 8 -13.23 -5.23 9.71
CA MET A 8 -12.83 -4.08 10.53
C MET A 8 -12.16 -4.53 11.84
N LYS A 9 -12.68 -5.58 12.49
CA LYS A 9 -12.06 -6.17 13.70
C LYS A 9 -10.63 -6.63 13.43
N LEU A 10 -10.42 -7.37 12.34
CA LEU A 10 -9.10 -7.84 11.92
C LEU A 10 -8.16 -6.68 11.61
N THR A 11 -8.65 -5.61 10.99
CA THR A 11 -7.83 -4.44 10.66
C THR A 11 -7.31 -3.74 11.91
N ILE A 12 -8.19 -3.43 12.87
CA ILE A 12 -7.80 -2.78 14.13
C ILE A 12 -6.83 -3.65 14.93
N GLY A 13 -7.12 -4.94 15.06
CA GLY A 13 -6.26 -5.88 15.77
C GLY A 13 -4.88 -6.02 15.14
N ASN A 14 -4.80 -6.09 13.82
CA ASN A 14 -3.54 -6.12 13.09
C ASN A 14 -2.75 -4.83 13.25
N ASN A 15 -3.42 -3.68 13.26
CA ASN A 15 -2.76 -2.38 13.47
C ASN A 15 -2.18 -2.27 14.87
N ILE A 16 -2.95 -2.62 15.90
CA ILE A 16 -2.46 -2.67 17.28
C ILE A 16 -1.24 -3.58 17.38
N ARG A 17 -1.30 -4.78 16.85
CA ARG A 17 -0.20 -5.73 16.85
C ARG A 17 1.04 -5.19 16.13
N THR A 18 0.85 -4.54 14.99
CA THR A 18 1.94 -3.96 14.19
C THR A 18 2.61 -2.79 14.92
N LEU A 19 1.81 -1.89 15.48
CA LEU A 19 2.30 -0.72 16.22
C LEU A 19 3.02 -1.14 17.50
N ARG A 20 2.46 -2.09 18.25
CA ARG A 20 3.10 -2.66 19.44
C ARG A 20 4.47 -3.27 19.12
N ARG A 21 4.55 -4.07 18.04
CA ARG A 21 5.82 -4.67 17.61
C ARG A 21 6.84 -3.64 17.14
N LYS A 22 6.39 -2.58 16.46
CA LYS A 22 7.26 -1.46 16.07
C LYS A 22 7.81 -0.69 17.27
N ALA A 23 7.08 -0.70 18.39
CA ALA A 23 7.50 -0.13 19.66
C ALA A 23 8.28 -1.13 20.55
N ASP A 24 8.64 -2.32 20.02
CA ASP A 24 9.35 -3.39 20.71
C ASP A 24 8.69 -3.84 22.03
N MET A 25 7.34 -3.75 22.10
CA MET A 25 6.56 -4.09 23.29
C MET A 25 5.98 -5.51 23.22
N THR A 26 5.90 -6.19 24.36
CA THR A 26 5.10 -7.42 24.55
C THR A 26 3.63 -7.08 24.76
N GLN A 27 2.72 -8.07 24.65
CA GLN A 27 1.30 -7.87 24.96
C GLN A 27 1.07 -7.49 26.43
N GLU A 28 1.88 -8.05 27.34
CA GLU A 28 1.88 -7.75 28.76
C GLU A 28 2.27 -6.30 29.04
N GLU A 29 3.31 -5.80 28.39
CA GLU A 29 3.78 -4.42 28.55
C GLU A 29 2.75 -3.42 28.03
N LEU A 30 2.14 -3.70 26.84
CA LEU A 30 1.07 -2.88 26.33
C LEU A 30 -0.12 -2.85 27.29
N ALA A 31 -0.55 -4.03 27.77
CA ALA A 31 -1.66 -4.16 28.70
C ALA A 31 -1.43 -3.37 30.01
N ALA A 32 -0.22 -3.47 30.56
CA ALA A 32 0.17 -2.72 31.77
C ALA A 32 0.15 -1.20 31.56
N GLN A 33 0.60 -0.72 30.40
CA GLN A 33 0.64 0.72 30.10
C GLN A 33 -0.75 1.35 29.96
N ILE A 34 -1.72 0.60 29.41
CA ILE A 34 -3.07 1.11 29.19
C ILE A 34 -4.09 0.64 30.23
N GLY A 35 -3.65 -0.12 31.24
CA GLY A 35 -4.48 -0.51 32.38
C GLY A 35 -5.52 -1.61 32.08
N VAL A 36 -5.19 -2.53 31.13
CA VAL A 36 -6.09 -3.65 30.78
C VAL A 36 -5.40 -5.01 31.06
N SER A 37 -6.13 -6.11 30.84
CA SER A 37 -5.53 -7.44 30.92
C SER A 37 -4.77 -7.78 29.64
N CYS A 38 -3.67 -8.56 29.75
CA CYS A 38 -2.96 -9.12 28.60
C CYS A 38 -3.90 -9.93 27.70
N GLN A 39 -4.88 -10.62 28.30
CA GLN A 39 -5.89 -11.37 27.57
C GLN A 39 -6.79 -10.46 26.69
N SER A 40 -7.08 -9.23 27.13
CA SER A 40 -7.82 -8.25 26.31
C SER A 40 -7.01 -7.86 25.10
N VAL A 41 -5.73 -7.52 25.27
CA VAL A 41 -4.83 -7.21 24.14
C VAL A 41 -4.72 -8.37 23.16
N SER A 42 -4.58 -9.59 23.66
CA SER A 42 -4.52 -10.79 22.83
C SER A 42 -5.80 -10.98 21.99
N ARG A 43 -6.98 -10.75 22.59
CA ARG A 43 -8.27 -10.85 21.87
C ARG A 43 -8.43 -9.78 20.81
N TRP A 44 -7.97 -8.55 21.07
CA TRP A 44 -7.98 -7.50 20.08
C TRP A 44 -7.08 -7.82 18.87
N GLU A 45 -5.84 -8.27 19.15
CA GLU A 45 -4.89 -8.65 18.10
C GLU A 45 -5.32 -9.86 17.29
N GLN A 46 -6.20 -10.71 17.84
CA GLN A 46 -6.83 -11.85 17.14
C GLN A 46 -8.13 -11.46 16.41
N GLY A 47 -8.58 -10.21 16.53
CA GLY A 47 -9.83 -9.76 15.95
C GLY A 47 -11.08 -10.36 16.57
N THR A 48 -10.98 -10.91 17.81
CA THR A 48 -12.13 -11.52 18.52
C THR A 48 -12.99 -10.47 19.19
N THR A 49 -12.38 -9.38 19.69
CA THR A 49 -13.07 -8.25 20.33
C THR A 49 -12.42 -6.94 19.92
N TYR A 50 -13.11 -5.83 20.15
CA TYR A 50 -12.58 -4.47 20.01
C TYR A 50 -12.02 -3.93 21.34
N PRO A 51 -11.07 -2.98 21.29
CA PRO A 51 -10.84 -2.07 22.40
C PRO A 51 -12.09 -1.23 22.66
N ASP A 52 -12.32 -0.87 23.93
CA ASP A 52 -13.34 0.11 24.25
C ASP A 52 -13.02 1.46 23.62
N MET A 53 -14.04 2.22 23.22
CA MET A 53 -13.87 3.50 22.51
C MET A 53 -12.98 4.49 23.30
N GLU A 54 -13.05 4.45 24.63
CA GLU A 54 -12.24 5.30 25.51
C GLU A 54 -10.74 4.97 25.44
N LEU A 55 -10.39 3.74 25.06
CA LEU A 55 -9.01 3.30 24.92
C LEU A 55 -8.38 3.67 23.57
N LEU A 56 -9.18 3.98 22.54
CA LEU A 56 -8.66 4.31 21.21
C LEU A 56 -7.75 5.55 21.23
N PRO A 57 -8.12 6.68 21.87
CA PRO A 57 -7.21 7.82 22.00
C PRO A 57 -5.95 7.51 22.82
N VAL A 58 -6.07 6.65 23.83
CA VAL A 58 -4.95 6.23 24.68
C VAL A 58 -3.94 5.42 23.87
N LEU A 59 -4.43 4.43 23.10
CA LEU A 59 -3.61 3.62 22.20
C LEU A 59 -2.96 4.47 21.11
N ALA A 60 -3.72 5.36 20.48
CA ALA A 60 -3.21 6.27 19.46
C ALA A 60 -2.11 7.18 20.01
N GLY A 61 -2.32 7.77 21.19
CA GLY A 61 -1.32 8.59 21.89
C GLY A 61 -0.06 7.80 22.27
N LEU A 62 -0.23 6.57 22.76
CA LEU A 62 0.89 5.70 23.13
C LEU A 62 1.78 5.37 21.92
N PHE A 63 1.18 5.09 20.78
CA PHE A 63 1.90 4.74 19.56
C PHE A 63 2.31 5.95 18.72
N GLY A 64 1.91 7.17 19.07
CA GLY A 64 2.22 8.38 18.31
C GLY A 64 1.53 8.43 16.93
N VAL A 65 0.33 7.85 16.83
CA VAL A 65 -0.48 7.83 15.60
C VAL A 65 -1.84 8.49 15.84
N THR A 66 -2.60 8.73 14.77
CA THR A 66 -4.00 9.18 14.89
C THR A 66 -4.92 7.99 15.19
N VAL A 67 -6.12 8.27 15.74
CA VAL A 67 -7.16 7.25 15.92
C VAL A 67 -7.57 6.64 14.58
N ASP A 68 -7.65 7.46 13.53
CA ASP A 68 -7.97 6.99 12.17
C ASP A 68 -6.93 5.97 11.66
N THR A 69 -5.65 6.25 11.88
CA THR A 69 -4.57 5.30 11.57
C THR A 69 -4.71 4.00 12.38
N LEU A 70 -5.04 4.11 13.66
CA LEU A 70 -5.26 2.93 14.51
C LEU A 70 -6.45 2.09 14.02
N LEU A 71 -7.52 2.74 13.60
CA LEU A 71 -8.71 2.10 13.03
C LEU A 71 -8.48 1.54 11.62
N GLY A 72 -7.35 1.85 10.99
CA GLY A 72 -7.08 1.49 9.61
C GLY A 72 -7.92 2.27 8.61
N MET A 73 -8.42 3.44 9.03
CA MET A 73 -9.07 4.37 8.11
C MET A 73 -8.03 4.86 7.11
N PRO A 74 -8.31 4.82 5.81
CA PRO A 74 -7.41 5.43 4.84
C PRO A 74 -7.26 6.92 5.16
N ASP A 75 -6.05 7.42 5.07
CA ASP A 75 -5.81 8.86 5.07
C ASP A 75 -6.42 9.42 3.77
N ILE A 76 -7.66 9.90 3.85
CA ILE A 76 -8.46 10.38 2.71
C ILE A 76 -7.69 11.43 1.92
N GLU A 77 -6.94 12.30 2.59
CA GLU A 77 -6.16 13.31 1.91
C GLU A 77 -4.93 12.70 1.20
N LYS A 78 -4.31 11.70 1.82
CA LYS A 78 -3.21 10.95 1.19
C LYS A 78 -3.71 10.15 -0.01
N GLU A 79 -4.85 9.45 0.12
CA GLU A 79 -5.48 8.72 -0.99
C GLU A 79 -5.87 9.65 -2.14
N ARG A 80 -6.47 10.81 -1.84
CA ARG A 80 -6.80 11.82 -2.86
C ARG A 80 -5.56 12.31 -3.62
N LYS A 81 -4.47 12.59 -2.91
CA LYS A 81 -3.20 12.99 -3.54
C LYS A 81 -2.57 11.85 -4.35
N ALA A 82 -2.70 10.63 -3.87
CA ALA A 82 -2.25 9.46 -4.60
C ALA A 82 -3.03 9.32 -5.92
N ASP A 83 -4.36 9.42 -5.89
CA ASP A 83 -5.20 9.37 -7.09
C ASP A 83 -4.84 10.49 -8.08
N GLU A 84 -4.57 11.70 -7.60
CA GLU A 84 -4.12 12.81 -8.45
C GLU A 84 -2.77 12.52 -9.12
N ALA A 85 -1.82 11.92 -8.38
CA ALA A 85 -0.51 11.54 -8.93
C ALA A 85 -0.63 10.40 -9.94
N PHE A 86 -1.49 9.39 -9.67
CA PHE A 86 -1.78 8.32 -10.62
C PHE A 86 -2.45 8.83 -11.89
N ASP A 87 -3.43 9.71 -11.77
CA ASP A 87 -4.08 10.32 -12.93
C ASP A 87 -3.13 11.20 -13.74
N ALA A 88 -2.22 11.92 -13.08
CA ALA A 88 -1.18 12.69 -13.76
C ALA A 88 -0.24 11.77 -14.55
N LEU A 89 0.23 10.70 -13.94
CA LEU A 89 1.10 9.71 -14.59
C LEU A 89 0.38 9.07 -15.79
N ARG A 90 -0.89 8.69 -15.63
CA ARG A 90 -1.71 8.13 -16.71
C ARG A 90 -1.85 9.11 -17.88
N ARG A 91 -2.16 10.39 -17.60
CA ARG A 91 -2.26 11.42 -18.66
C ARG A 91 -0.96 11.59 -19.44
N GLU A 92 0.17 11.64 -18.75
CA GLU A 92 1.49 11.76 -19.41
C GLU A 92 1.81 10.51 -20.24
N SER A 93 1.51 9.32 -19.73
CA SER A 93 1.75 8.04 -20.40
C SER A 93 0.90 7.81 -21.64
N MET A 94 -0.26 8.48 -21.76
CA MET A 94 -1.17 8.37 -22.90
C MET A 94 -0.87 9.33 -24.05
N LYS A 95 0.06 10.28 -23.87
CA LYS A 95 0.45 11.21 -24.92
C LYS A 95 1.08 10.48 -26.10
N ALA A 96 0.95 11.04 -27.31
CA ALA A 96 1.54 10.49 -28.53
C ALA A 96 3.07 10.42 -28.43
N GLU A 97 3.69 11.45 -27.84
CA GLU A 97 5.10 11.49 -27.44
C GLU A 97 5.20 11.52 -25.94
N ILE A 98 5.96 10.57 -25.39
CA ILE A 98 6.14 10.42 -23.94
C ILE A 98 7.37 11.24 -23.55
N ASP A 99 7.15 12.21 -22.67
CA ASP A 99 8.22 13.02 -22.09
C ASP A 99 8.73 12.37 -20.78
N SER A 100 9.91 11.76 -20.84
CA SER A 100 10.54 11.15 -19.66
C SER A 100 10.75 12.15 -18.53
N ALA A 101 11.01 13.43 -18.85
CA ALA A 101 11.21 14.47 -17.83
C ALA A 101 9.91 14.79 -17.07
N ALA A 102 8.76 14.58 -17.67
CA ALA A 102 7.46 14.74 -17.00
C ALA A 102 7.05 13.46 -16.23
N VAL A 103 7.35 12.28 -16.76
CA VAL A 103 6.92 10.98 -16.20
C VAL A 103 7.76 10.55 -15.00
N ILE A 104 9.07 10.68 -15.06
CA ILE A 104 9.99 10.20 -14.00
C ILE A 104 9.71 10.84 -12.63
N PRO A 105 9.49 12.16 -12.50
CA PRO A 105 9.14 12.75 -11.20
C PRO A 105 7.87 12.17 -10.58
N LEU A 106 6.85 11.88 -11.39
CA LEU A 106 5.59 11.29 -10.92
C LEU A 106 5.78 9.88 -10.37
N ILE A 107 6.57 9.04 -11.06
CA ILE A 107 6.90 7.70 -10.57
C ILE A 107 7.66 7.78 -9.24
N ARG A 108 8.61 8.71 -9.12
CA ARG A 108 9.37 8.93 -7.89
C ARG A 108 8.48 9.41 -6.75
N GLU A 109 7.55 10.31 -7.03
CA GLU A 109 6.57 10.80 -6.05
C GLU A 109 5.71 9.66 -5.52
N ILE A 110 5.15 8.83 -6.42
CA ILE A 110 4.35 7.66 -6.07
C ILE A 110 5.17 6.69 -5.19
N ARG A 111 6.39 6.37 -5.60
CA ARG A 111 7.28 5.49 -4.84
C ARG A 111 7.57 6.00 -3.43
N ASN A 112 7.78 7.30 -3.29
CA ASN A 112 8.21 7.88 -2.02
C ASN A 112 7.05 8.13 -1.05
N ASN A 113 5.88 8.52 -1.56
CA ASN A 113 4.79 9.04 -0.75
C ASN A 113 3.54 8.15 -0.74
N PHE A 114 3.29 7.40 -1.80
CA PHE A 114 2.01 6.74 -2.04
C PHE A 114 2.10 5.23 -2.26
N ILE A 115 3.26 4.63 -2.00
CA ILE A 115 3.51 3.20 -2.27
C ILE A 115 2.56 2.24 -1.50
N ASP A 116 1.99 2.70 -0.40
CA ASP A 116 1.04 1.92 0.41
C ASP A 116 -0.43 2.22 0.08
N CYS A 117 -0.69 3.11 -0.90
CA CYS A 117 -2.04 3.43 -1.34
C CYS A 117 -2.56 2.38 -2.32
N ASP A 118 -3.87 2.09 -2.26
CA ASP A 118 -4.50 1.02 -3.04
C ASP A 118 -4.39 1.20 -4.57
N GLY A 119 -4.16 2.43 -5.04
CA GLY A 119 -4.02 2.75 -6.45
C GLY A 119 -2.72 2.27 -7.11
N VAL A 120 -1.68 1.89 -6.35
CA VAL A 120 -0.35 1.56 -6.92
C VAL A 120 -0.41 0.40 -7.90
N TRP A 121 -1.23 -0.62 -7.64
CA TRP A 121 -1.39 -1.77 -8.53
C TRP A 121 -1.97 -1.38 -9.90
N ARG A 122 -2.74 -0.28 -10.00
CA ARG A 122 -3.29 0.23 -11.27
C ARG A 122 -2.21 0.68 -12.23
N LEU A 123 -1.04 1.08 -11.72
CA LEU A 123 0.10 1.44 -12.55
C LEU A 123 0.57 0.28 -13.44
N TRP A 124 0.33 -0.95 -12.97
CA TRP A 124 0.76 -2.17 -13.65
C TRP A 124 -0.31 -2.70 -14.62
N THR A 125 -1.59 -2.36 -14.40
CA THR A 125 -2.72 -2.96 -15.11
C THR A 125 -3.41 -2.03 -16.11
N GLU A 126 -3.31 -0.71 -15.95
CA GLU A 126 -4.11 0.26 -16.72
C GLU A 126 -3.30 1.02 -17.79
N GLY A 127 -2.69 0.30 -18.75
CA GLY A 127 -2.29 0.93 -20.01
C GLY A 127 -1.04 1.83 -20.00
N ASN A 128 -0.29 1.87 -18.91
CA ASN A 128 0.96 2.65 -18.82
C ASN A 128 2.15 2.02 -19.56
N TYR A 129 1.90 0.93 -20.29
CA TYR A 129 2.92 0.08 -20.91
C TYR A 129 3.79 0.80 -21.94
N ARG A 130 3.24 1.83 -22.61
CA ARG A 130 4.01 2.59 -23.60
C ARG A 130 5.22 3.31 -23.00
N CYS A 131 5.11 3.74 -21.74
CA CYS A 131 6.20 4.37 -21.00
C CYS A 131 7.36 3.42 -20.78
N TYR A 132 7.09 2.11 -20.63
CA TYR A 132 8.11 1.11 -20.29
C TYR A 132 9.07 0.83 -21.45
N ARG A 133 8.74 1.26 -22.67
CA ARG A 133 9.67 1.23 -23.81
C ARG A 133 10.80 2.28 -23.72
N HIS A 134 10.70 3.22 -22.78
CA HIS A 134 11.75 4.20 -22.51
C HIS A 134 12.68 3.68 -21.41
N PRO A 135 13.96 3.39 -21.67
CA PRO A 135 14.86 2.77 -20.70
C PRO A 135 14.99 3.54 -19.37
N GLU A 136 14.93 4.88 -19.47
CA GLU A 136 15.00 5.76 -18.30
C GLU A 136 13.77 5.62 -17.39
N ILE A 137 12.58 5.56 -17.98
CA ILE A 137 11.32 5.36 -17.26
C ILE A 137 11.28 3.95 -16.68
N LEU A 138 11.68 2.94 -17.47
CA LEU A 138 11.72 1.55 -17.03
C LEU A 138 12.60 1.37 -15.80
N SER A 139 13.74 2.06 -15.72
CA SER A 139 14.60 2.00 -14.54
C SER A 139 13.90 2.49 -13.26
N GLU A 140 13.12 3.57 -13.32
CA GLU A 140 12.36 4.08 -12.18
C GLU A 140 11.16 3.19 -11.82
N VAL A 141 10.52 2.61 -12.83
CA VAL A 141 9.44 1.63 -12.64
C VAL A 141 9.98 0.39 -11.91
N ARG A 142 11.15 -0.12 -12.25
CA ARG A 142 11.81 -1.22 -11.55
C ARG A 142 12.08 -0.88 -10.08
N LEU A 143 12.57 0.33 -9.79
CA LEU A 143 12.78 0.77 -8.41
C LEU A 143 11.47 0.87 -7.62
N LEU A 144 10.40 1.33 -8.26
CA LEU A 144 9.06 1.34 -7.65
C LEU A 144 8.58 -0.08 -7.37
N ALA A 145 8.76 -0.98 -8.33
CA ALA A 145 8.40 -2.38 -8.25
C ALA A 145 9.10 -3.09 -7.08
N GLU A 146 10.42 -2.94 -6.97
CA GLU A 146 11.19 -3.50 -5.86
C GLU A 146 10.74 -2.96 -4.48
N ALA A 147 10.48 -1.65 -4.41
CA ALA A 147 10.02 -1.02 -3.18
C ALA A 147 8.63 -1.55 -2.76
N TYR A 148 7.72 -1.75 -3.73
CA TYR A 148 6.39 -2.31 -3.49
C TYR A 148 6.47 -3.78 -3.06
N LYS A 149 7.24 -4.61 -3.75
CA LYS A 149 7.45 -6.03 -3.43
C LYS A 149 7.95 -6.23 -1.99
N LYS A 150 8.83 -5.37 -1.50
CA LYS A 150 9.31 -5.43 -0.11
C LYS A 150 8.21 -5.21 0.92
N ARG A 151 7.18 -4.44 0.59
CA ARG A 151 6.08 -4.09 1.50
C ARG A 151 4.89 -5.05 1.38
N HIS A 152 4.64 -5.59 0.17
CA HIS A 152 3.49 -6.40 -0.18
C HIS A 152 3.91 -7.82 -0.61
N ILE A 153 4.77 -8.47 0.17
CA ILE A 153 5.40 -9.76 -0.13
C ILE A 153 4.41 -10.92 -0.38
N ASN A 154 3.17 -10.76 0.05
CA ASN A 154 2.12 -11.78 -0.09
C ASN A 154 1.16 -11.52 -1.27
N ASP A 155 1.38 -10.48 -2.06
CA ASP A 155 0.54 -10.17 -3.20
C ASP A 155 1.04 -10.92 -4.46
N ILE A 156 0.50 -12.13 -4.66
CA ILE A 156 0.90 -13.04 -5.73
C ILE A 156 0.62 -12.44 -7.11
N HIS A 157 -0.51 -11.74 -7.31
CA HIS A 157 -0.86 -11.15 -8.61
C HIS A 157 0.10 -10.04 -9.01
N LEU A 158 0.60 -9.32 -8.03
CA LEU A 158 1.58 -8.27 -8.27
C LEU A 158 2.95 -8.85 -8.59
N VAL A 159 3.35 -9.92 -7.91
CA VAL A 159 4.62 -10.60 -8.16
C VAL A 159 4.68 -11.14 -9.59
N GLU A 160 3.58 -11.71 -10.11
CA GLU A 160 3.51 -12.18 -11.50
C GLU A 160 3.63 -11.02 -12.50
N THR A 161 2.90 -9.92 -12.30
CA THR A 161 2.96 -8.75 -13.18
C THR A 161 4.34 -8.09 -13.15
N MET A 162 4.99 -8.09 -11.99
CA MET A 162 6.33 -7.51 -11.80
C MET A 162 7.44 -8.36 -12.42
N ALA A 163 7.28 -9.68 -12.47
CA ALA A 163 8.22 -10.57 -13.12
C ALA A 163 8.40 -10.21 -14.61
N TYR A 164 7.34 -9.74 -15.28
CA TYR A 164 7.41 -9.27 -16.67
C TYR A 164 8.15 -7.94 -16.83
N VAL A 165 8.16 -7.08 -15.82
CA VAL A 165 8.90 -5.79 -15.84
C VAL A 165 10.37 -5.98 -15.48
N GLU A 166 10.70 -7.05 -14.75
CA GLU A 166 12.08 -7.37 -14.33
C GLU A 166 12.94 -7.94 -15.48
N ASP A 167 12.32 -8.61 -16.46
CA ASP A 167 13.02 -9.25 -17.58
C ASP A 167 12.73 -8.53 -18.90
N GLU A 168 13.76 -7.91 -19.51
CA GLU A 168 13.65 -7.21 -20.81
C GLU A 168 13.15 -8.12 -21.94
N ALA A 169 13.46 -9.41 -21.89
CA ALA A 169 13.02 -10.39 -22.88
C ALA A 169 11.51 -10.66 -22.82
N HIS A 170 10.88 -10.45 -21.68
CA HIS A 170 9.43 -10.68 -21.49
C HIS A 170 8.58 -9.42 -21.67
N ILE A 171 9.21 -8.24 -21.75
CA ILE A 171 8.47 -6.98 -21.97
C ILE A 171 7.72 -7.00 -23.30
N ASP A 172 8.35 -7.47 -24.37
CA ASP A 172 7.73 -7.55 -25.69
C ASP A 172 6.61 -8.61 -25.73
N GLU A 173 6.80 -9.75 -25.08
CA GLU A 173 5.79 -10.81 -24.95
C GLU A 173 4.58 -10.32 -24.13
N PHE A 174 4.81 -9.53 -23.09
CA PHE A 174 3.76 -8.90 -22.31
C PHE A 174 2.96 -7.89 -23.14
N PHE A 175 3.64 -7.06 -23.94
CA PHE A 175 2.99 -6.13 -24.85
C PHE A 175 2.15 -6.82 -25.92
N GLU A 176 2.62 -7.92 -26.49
CA GLU A 176 1.85 -8.72 -27.47
C GLU A 176 0.59 -9.34 -26.85
N LYS A 177 0.68 -9.78 -25.59
CA LYS A 177 -0.42 -10.46 -24.89
C LYS A 177 -1.52 -9.50 -24.40
N TYR A 178 -1.19 -8.26 -24.07
CA TYR A 178 -2.11 -7.30 -23.46
C TYR A 178 -2.42 -6.07 -24.31
N THR A 179 -1.79 -5.87 -25.48
CA THR A 179 -2.26 -4.93 -26.50
C THR A 179 -3.39 -5.60 -27.26
N LEU A 180 -4.60 -5.44 -26.75
CA LEU A 180 -5.80 -5.75 -27.53
C LEU A 180 -5.82 -4.85 -28.78
N PRO A 181 -6.10 -5.40 -29.97
CA PRO A 181 -6.36 -4.57 -31.15
C PRO A 181 -7.63 -3.76 -30.88
N TYR A 182 -7.53 -2.45 -31.01
CA TYR A 182 -8.69 -1.57 -31.13
C TYR A 182 -9.36 -1.78 -32.49
#